data_23f2101cd68cc533e40b6de0431f08a5
#
_entry.id   23f2101cd68cc533e40b6de0431f08a5
#
_cell.length_a   1.000
_cell.length_b   1.000
_cell.length_c   1.000
_cell.angle_alpha   90.00
_cell.angle_beta   90.00
_cell.angle_gamma   90.00
#
_symmetry.space_group_name_H-M   'P 1'
#
loop_
_entity.id
_entity.type
_entity.pdbx_description
1 polymer ?
#
loop_
_entity_poly.entity_id
_entity_poly.type
_entity_poly.pdbx_seq_one_letter_code
_entity_poly.pdbx_strand_id
1 'polypeptide(L)'
;TISERRMRAEIAAMPNGVYAFEDAIEDDGIGSSDFPMKLRLSILDDEVIADFTGSAPQAIGPVNAIYAVTASAVYNAFLHLTDPTIPRNEGCYRPFTIIAPPGTIVNCSFPAPVAGGNTETSPRITDMVFGALQGALPERVAASCGGTSSPFLFGGTDPRTGDLYAHFHFEGVGWGGRAGQARRRLFGAAEDDR
;
A
#
# COMPACT_ATOMS: atom_id res chain seq x y z
N THR A 1 -13.47 -16.00 -14.59
CA THR A 1 -14.03 -14.74 -15.12
C THR A 1 -13.09 -14.12 -16.16
N ILE A 2 -13.58 -13.12 -16.91
CA ILE A 2 -12.72 -12.39 -17.88
C ILE A 2 -11.60 -11.65 -17.13
N SER A 3 -11.92 -10.97 -16.03
CA SER A 3 -10.93 -10.26 -15.21
C SER A 3 -9.86 -11.19 -14.67
N GLU A 4 -10.23 -12.37 -14.19
CA GLU A 4 -9.28 -13.38 -13.71
C GLU A 4 -8.33 -13.84 -14.80
N ARG A 5 -8.85 -14.21 -15.96
CA ARG A 5 -7.99 -14.64 -17.10
C ARG A 5 -7.01 -13.57 -17.52
N ARG A 6 -7.45 -12.30 -17.57
CA ARG A 6 -6.57 -11.18 -17.92
C ARG A 6 -5.51 -10.93 -16.86
N MET A 7 -5.89 -10.94 -15.58
CA MET A 7 -4.93 -10.79 -14.48
C MET A 7 -3.90 -11.92 -14.46
N ARG A 8 -4.34 -13.18 -14.63
CA ARG A 8 -3.42 -14.32 -14.74
C ARG A 8 -2.47 -14.19 -15.92
N ALA A 9 -2.93 -13.70 -17.06
CA ALA A 9 -2.07 -13.46 -18.21
C ALA A 9 -1.01 -12.37 -17.96
N GLU A 10 -1.37 -11.31 -17.22
CA GLU A 10 -0.43 -10.27 -16.82
C GLU A 10 0.62 -10.79 -15.83
N ILE A 11 0.21 -11.64 -14.86
CA ILE A 11 1.12 -12.24 -13.89
C ILE A 11 2.05 -13.24 -14.59
N ALA A 12 1.53 -14.07 -15.49
CA ALA A 12 2.32 -15.03 -16.26
C ALA A 12 3.38 -14.39 -17.18
N ALA A 13 3.21 -13.10 -17.51
CA ALA A 13 4.20 -12.32 -18.25
C ALA A 13 5.31 -11.73 -17.34
N MET A 14 5.20 -11.89 -16.03
CA MET A 14 6.22 -11.47 -15.08
C MET A 14 7.22 -12.62 -14.83
N PRO A 15 8.47 -12.33 -14.48
CA PRO A 15 9.43 -13.39 -14.15
C PRO A 15 9.01 -14.18 -12.93
N ASN A 16 9.00 -15.53 -13.04
CA ASN A 16 8.83 -16.39 -11.87
C ASN A 16 9.98 -16.19 -10.89
N GLY A 17 9.68 -16.22 -9.60
CA GLY A 17 10.71 -16.04 -8.58
C GLY A 17 10.15 -15.74 -7.20
N VAL A 18 11.08 -15.62 -6.27
CA VAL A 18 10.81 -15.18 -4.91
C VAL A 18 11.55 -13.87 -4.69
N TYR A 19 10.81 -12.84 -4.34
CA TYR A 19 11.28 -11.49 -4.14
C TYR A 19 11.04 -11.10 -2.69
N ALA A 20 11.98 -10.44 -2.05
CA ALA A 20 11.83 -10.03 -0.66
C ALA A 20 12.07 -8.53 -0.52
N PHE A 21 11.35 -7.93 0.40
CA PHE A 21 11.57 -6.54 0.80
C PHE A 21 11.21 -6.37 2.27
N GLU A 22 11.97 -5.51 2.94
CA GLU A 22 11.72 -5.14 4.33
C GLU A 22 11.63 -3.62 4.43
N ASP A 23 10.70 -3.15 5.23
CA ASP A 23 10.48 -1.74 5.55
C ASP A 23 10.01 -1.64 7.01
N ALA A 24 9.73 -0.46 7.50
CA ALA A 24 9.24 -0.26 8.85
C ALA A 24 8.28 0.92 8.95
N ILE A 25 7.37 0.85 9.90
CA ILE A 25 6.70 2.04 10.44
C ILE A 25 7.58 2.50 11.61
N GLU A 26 8.06 3.73 11.54
CA GLU A 26 9.08 4.24 12.46
C GLU A 26 8.50 4.57 13.84
N ASP A 27 7.22 4.98 13.90
CA ASP A 27 6.58 5.44 15.13
C ASP A 27 5.06 5.23 15.07
N ASP A 28 4.44 4.94 16.20
CA ASP A 28 2.98 4.73 16.31
C ASP A 28 2.20 5.96 16.82
N GLY A 29 2.90 7.08 17.03
CA GLY A 29 2.31 8.34 17.49
C GLY A 29 2.08 8.43 18.99
N ILE A 30 2.36 7.37 19.77
CA ILE A 30 2.14 7.33 21.23
C ILE A 30 3.33 6.80 22.03
N GLY A 31 4.51 6.67 21.39
CA GLY A 31 5.77 6.41 22.03
C GLY A 31 6.32 5.00 21.88
N SER A 32 5.77 4.18 21.04
CA SER A 32 6.41 2.95 20.56
C SER A 32 7.00 3.19 19.17
N SER A 33 8.15 2.60 18.88
CA SER A 33 8.90 2.76 17.64
C SER A 33 9.39 1.43 17.08
N ASP A 34 9.82 1.48 15.82
CA ASP A 34 10.41 0.36 15.09
C ASP A 34 9.46 -0.84 14.92
N PHE A 35 8.50 -0.68 14.02
CA PHE A 35 7.63 -1.78 13.61
C PHE A 35 8.07 -2.34 12.26
N PRO A 36 9.05 -3.26 12.22
CA PRO A 36 9.50 -3.85 10.97
C PRO A 36 8.38 -4.62 10.28
N MET A 37 8.28 -4.42 8.98
CA MET A 37 7.38 -5.15 8.09
C MET A 37 8.21 -5.95 7.11
N LYS A 38 7.86 -7.22 6.93
CA LYS A 38 8.54 -8.13 6.02
C LYS A 38 7.60 -8.61 4.95
N LEU A 39 8.06 -8.61 3.71
CA LEU A 39 7.34 -9.15 2.58
C LEU A 39 8.21 -10.17 1.86
N ARG A 40 7.67 -11.36 1.67
CA ARG A 40 8.16 -12.37 0.74
C ARG A 40 7.11 -12.56 -0.34
N LEU A 41 7.40 -12.08 -1.53
CA LEU A 41 6.52 -12.14 -2.68
C LEU A 41 6.97 -13.26 -3.62
N SER A 42 6.11 -14.25 -3.87
CA SER A 42 6.38 -15.34 -4.81
C SER A 42 5.49 -15.20 -6.03
N ILE A 43 6.08 -15.20 -7.22
CA ILE A 43 5.38 -15.29 -8.50
C ILE A 43 5.61 -16.70 -9.04
N LEU A 44 4.54 -17.45 -9.17
CA LEU A 44 4.52 -18.85 -9.59
C LEU A 44 3.53 -18.99 -10.76
N ASP A 45 4.05 -19.05 -11.96
CA ASP A 45 3.29 -19.08 -13.21
C ASP A 45 2.30 -17.92 -13.33
N ASP A 46 1.04 -18.11 -13.01
CA ASP A 46 -0.03 -17.12 -13.11
C ASP A 46 -0.62 -16.73 -11.74
N GLU A 47 0.11 -17.04 -10.65
CA GLU A 47 -0.32 -16.79 -9.27
C GLU A 47 0.73 -16.01 -8.47
N VAL A 48 0.25 -15.28 -7.48
CA VAL A 48 1.07 -14.49 -6.55
C VAL A 48 0.78 -14.89 -5.12
N ILE A 49 1.84 -15.12 -4.34
CA ILE A 49 1.76 -15.29 -2.90
C ILE A 49 2.50 -14.14 -2.24
N ALA A 50 1.81 -13.32 -1.46
CA ALA A 50 2.39 -12.27 -0.64
C ALA A 50 2.37 -12.70 0.84
N ASP A 51 3.54 -13.05 1.37
CA ASP A 51 3.71 -13.54 2.74
C ASP A 51 4.39 -12.48 3.60
N PHE A 52 3.67 -12.04 4.63
CA PHE A 52 4.12 -11.04 5.61
C PHE A 52 4.60 -11.66 6.94
N THR A 53 4.86 -12.96 6.95
CA THR A 53 5.38 -13.65 8.14
C THR A 53 6.69 -13.02 8.63
N GLY A 54 6.74 -12.73 9.92
CA GLY A 54 7.90 -12.06 10.55
C GLY A 54 7.77 -10.54 10.65
N SER A 55 6.64 -9.96 10.22
CA SER A 55 6.31 -8.57 10.54
C SER A 55 6.06 -8.37 12.03
N ALA A 56 6.26 -7.14 12.50
CA ALA A 56 6.13 -6.78 13.92
C ALA A 56 4.76 -7.13 14.50
N PRO A 57 4.67 -7.38 15.81
CA PRO A 57 3.40 -7.40 16.52
C PRO A 57 2.60 -6.11 16.29
N GLN A 58 1.29 -6.19 16.49
CA GLN A 58 0.42 -5.00 16.41
C GLN A 58 0.86 -3.91 17.39
N ALA A 59 0.81 -2.67 16.92
CA ALA A 59 1.13 -1.48 17.69
C ALA A 59 0.03 -1.12 18.69
N ILE A 60 0.37 -0.37 19.72
CA ILE A 60 -0.59 0.24 20.64
C ILE A 60 -1.24 1.46 19.98
N GLY A 61 -0.49 2.20 19.16
CA GLY A 61 -0.95 3.35 18.40
C GLY A 61 -1.74 2.99 17.13
N PRO A 62 -2.30 3.98 16.44
CA PRO A 62 -3.32 3.77 15.41
C PRO A 62 -2.80 3.32 14.04
N VAL A 63 -1.57 2.82 13.94
CA VAL A 63 -0.93 2.45 12.67
C VAL A 63 -1.19 1.00 12.22
N ASN A 64 -2.06 0.26 12.91
CA ASN A 64 -2.34 -1.13 12.56
C ASN A 64 -3.22 -1.26 11.32
N ALA A 65 -2.89 -2.21 10.45
CA ALA A 65 -3.75 -2.64 9.36
C ALA A 65 -4.54 -3.89 9.74
N ILE A 66 -5.78 -3.98 9.31
CA ILE A 66 -6.54 -5.23 9.29
C ILE A 66 -6.21 -6.00 8.00
N TYR A 67 -6.51 -7.29 7.99
CA TYR A 67 -6.26 -8.16 6.81
C TYR A 67 -6.75 -7.54 5.48
N ALA A 68 -7.96 -6.98 5.47
CA ALA A 68 -8.54 -6.40 4.27
C ALA A 68 -7.75 -5.19 3.74
N VAL A 69 -7.16 -4.38 4.61
CA VAL A 69 -6.31 -3.25 4.24
C VAL A 69 -5.01 -3.76 3.62
N THR A 70 -4.36 -4.74 4.23
CA THR A 70 -3.14 -5.36 3.72
C THR A 70 -3.36 -6.03 2.36
N ALA A 71 -4.43 -6.80 2.22
CA ALA A 71 -4.79 -7.43 0.95
C ALA A 71 -5.06 -6.37 -0.14
N SER A 72 -5.81 -5.31 0.20
CA SER A 72 -6.10 -4.20 -0.72
C SER A 72 -4.84 -3.47 -1.16
N ALA A 73 -3.85 -3.29 -0.29
CA ALA A 73 -2.59 -2.65 -0.63
C ALA A 73 -1.77 -3.47 -1.62
N VAL A 74 -1.71 -4.80 -1.44
CA VAL A 74 -1.08 -5.70 -2.42
C VAL A 74 -1.80 -5.66 -3.76
N TYR A 75 -3.13 -5.74 -3.76
CA TYR A 75 -3.93 -5.64 -4.99
C TYR A 75 -3.71 -4.32 -5.70
N ASN A 76 -3.68 -3.21 -4.94
CA ASN A 76 -3.42 -1.88 -5.48
C ASN A 76 -2.06 -1.82 -6.20
N ALA A 77 -1.00 -2.36 -5.59
CA ALA A 77 0.31 -2.42 -6.22
C ALA A 77 0.27 -3.15 -7.57
N PHE A 78 -0.35 -4.33 -7.63
CA PHE A 78 -0.46 -5.08 -8.88
C PHE A 78 -1.35 -4.40 -9.93
N LEU A 79 -2.40 -3.68 -9.53
CA LEU A 79 -3.21 -2.89 -10.46
C LEU A 79 -2.41 -1.76 -11.12
N HIS A 80 -1.33 -1.27 -10.50
CA HIS A 80 -0.41 -0.32 -11.12
C HIS A 80 0.61 -0.97 -12.06
N LEU A 81 0.89 -2.27 -11.86
CA LEU A 81 1.88 -3.02 -12.64
C LEU A 81 1.27 -3.77 -13.84
N THR A 82 -0.06 -3.82 -13.92
CA THR A 82 -0.81 -4.59 -14.92
C THR A 82 -1.67 -3.70 -15.81
N ASP A 83 -2.36 -4.28 -16.78
CA ASP A 83 -3.23 -3.56 -17.70
C ASP A 83 -4.35 -2.81 -16.95
N PRO A 84 -4.39 -1.46 -17.00
CA PRO A 84 -5.36 -0.66 -16.27
C PRO A 84 -6.81 -0.86 -16.73
N THR A 85 -7.04 -1.52 -17.88
CA THR A 85 -8.37 -1.79 -18.42
C THR A 85 -8.98 -3.09 -17.90
N ILE A 86 -8.28 -3.83 -17.02
CA ILE A 86 -8.84 -5.01 -16.35
C ILE A 86 -9.99 -4.56 -15.44
N PRO A 87 -11.22 -5.09 -15.60
CA PRO A 87 -12.33 -4.72 -14.74
C PRO A 87 -12.06 -5.12 -13.29
N ARG A 88 -12.15 -4.15 -12.39
CA ARG A 88 -11.90 -4.35 -10.95
C ARG A 88 -13.09 -5.04 -10.30
N ASN A 89 -12.95 -6.32 -10.05
CA ASN A 89 -13.93 -7.17 -9.36
C ASN A 89 -13.22 -8.35 -8.71
N GLU A 90 -13.93 -9.16 -7.95
CA GLU A 90 -13.37 -10.33 -7.26
C GLU A 90 -12.50 -11.22 -8.16
N GLY A 91 -12.87 -11.35 -9.45
CA GLY A 91 -12.11 -12.17 -10.38
C GLY A 91 -10.67 -11.71 -10.57
N CYS A 92 -10.39 -10.40 -10.59
CA CYS A 92 -9.01 -9.91 -10.76
C CYS A 92 -8.13 -10.16 -9.52
N TYR A 93 -8.71 -10.50 -8.37
CA TYR A 93 -7.99 -10.76 -7.12
C TYR A 93 -7.78 -12.25 -6.83
N ARG A 94 -8.44 -13.16 -7.55
CA ARG A 94 -8.32 -14.61 -7.36
C ARG A 94 -6.92 -15.19 -7.52
N PRO A 95 -6.04 -14.65 -8.38
CA PRO A 95 -4.68 -15.16 -8.49
C PRO A 95 -3.80 -14.87 -7.28
N PHE A 96 -4.28 -14.11 -6.29
CA PHE A 96 -3.48 -13.66 -5.15
C PHE A 96 -3.81 -14.45 -3.90
N THR A 97 -2.77 -14.94 -3.22
CA THR A 97 -2.83 -15.47 -1.87
C THR A 97 -2.09 -14.52 -0.93
N ILE A 98 -2.76 -14.02 0.10
CA ILE A 98 -2.18 -13.12 1.08
C ILE A 98 -2.03 -13.87 2.40
N ILE A 99 -0.79 -13.96 2.91
CA ILE A 99 -0.46 -14.55 4.21
C ILE A 99 -0.06 -13.40 5.14
N ALA A 100 -0.97 -13.01 6.01
CA ALA A 100 -0.74 -11.98 7.02
C ALA A 100 -1.08 -12.56 8.41
N PRO A 101 -0.08 -12.90 9.23
CA PRO A 101 -0.31 -13.53 10.53
C PRO A 101 -1.16 -12.65 11.45
N PRO A 102 -2.17 -13.20 12.15
CA PRO A 102 -2.98 -12.44 13.10
C PRO A 102 -2.15 -11.87 14.25
N GLY A 103 -2.56 -10.71 14.77
CA GLY A 103 -1.88 -10.04 15.88
C GLY A 103 -0.62 -9.28 15.48
N THR A 104 -0.41 -9.08 14.18
CA THR A 104 0.69 -8.28 13.64
C THR A 104 0.20 -6.91 13.15
N ILE A 105 1.13 -5.98 12.91
CA ILE A 105 0.82 -4.65 12.37
C ILE A 105 0.12 -4.70 11.00
N VAL A 106 0.30 -5.77 10.25
CA VAL A 106 -0.32 -6.01 8.93
C VAL A 106 -1.63 -6.81 9.00
N ASN A 107 -1.99 -7.35 10.17
CA ASN A 107 -3.25 -8.06 10.42
C ASN A 107 -3.55 -8.05 11.92
N CYS A 108 -3.91 -6.90 12.45
CA CYS A 108 -4.17 -6.77 13.88
C CYS A 108 -5.45 -7.47 14.31
N SER A 109 -5.46 -7.89 15.57
CA SER A 109 -6.62 -8.49 16.24
C SER A 109 -7.35 -7.44 17.08
N PHE A 110 -8.65 -7.54 17.15
CA PHE A 110 -9.47 -6.68 18.00
C PHE A 110 -9.18 -6.90 19.50
N PRO A 111 -9.18 -5.85 20.33
CA PRO A 111 -9.25 -4.45 20.00
C PRO A 111 -7.86 -3.89 19.60
N ALA A 112 -7.79 -3.18 18.47
CA ALA A 112 -6.60 -2.46 18.07
C ALA A 112 -7.00 -1.16 17.35
N PRO A 113 -6.29 -0.05 17.56
CA PRO A 113 -6.54 1.18 16.83
C PRO A 113 -6.00 1.08 15.40
N VAL A 114 -6.81 1.45 14.40
CA VAL A 114 -6.55 1.20 12.98
C VAL A 114 -6.67 2.44 12.09
N ALA A 115 -6.85 3.63 12.66
CA ALA A 115 -7.09 4.84 11.89
C ALA A 115 -5.97 5.14 10.88
N GLY A 116 -4.71 4.97 11.29
CA GLY A 116 -3.53 5.15 10.45
C GLY A 116 -3.18 3.95 9.58
N GLY A 117 -3.83 2.82 9.74
CA GLY A 117 -3.56 1.63 8.94
C GLY A 117 -3.78 1.87 7.45
N ASN A 118 -4.79 2.66 7.11
CA ASN A 118 -5.09 3.00 5.72
C ASN A 118 -4.25 4.17 5.18
N THR A 119 -3.76 5.06 6.03
CA THR A 119 -3.03 6.27 5.64
C THR A 119 -1.52 6.15 5.74
N GLU A 120 -1.03 5.23 6.56
CA GLU A 120 0.39 5.00 6.83
C GLU A 120 0.83 3.58 6.40
N THR A 121 0.21 2.54 6.95
CA THR A 121 0.64 1.15 6.72
C THR A 121 0.30 0.66 5.32
N SER A 122 -0.87 1.01 4.79
CA SER A 122 -1.29 0.62 3.44
C SER A 122 -0.39 1.17 2.32
N PRO A 123 -0.03 2.47 2.28
CA PRO A 123 0.94 2.99 1.31
C PRO A 123 2.30 2.29 1.42
N ARG A 124 2.78 2.03 2.63
CA ARG A 124 4.03 1.30 2.88
C ARG A 124 4.00 -0.10 2.29
N ILE A 125 2.92 -0.85 2.50
CA ILE A 125 2.76 -2.20 1.91
C ILE A 125 2.78 -2.14 0.37
N THR A 126 2.15 -1.14 -0.23
CA THR A 126 2.18 -0.93 -1.68
C THR A 126 3.62 -0.69 -2.16
N ASP A 127 4.37 0.18 -1.48
CA ASP A 127 5.77 0.46 -1.78
C ASP A 127 6.67 -0.76 -1.56
N MET A 128 6.39 -1.62 -0.56
CA MET A 128 7.11 -2.87 -0.35
C MET A 128 6.95 -3.84 -1.53
N VAL A 129 5.77 -3.92 -2.13
CA VAL A 129 5.56 -4.73 -3.36
C VAL A 129 6.38 -4.16 -4.51
N PHE A 130 6.41 -2.85 -4.68
CA PHE A 130 7.24 -2.20 -5.69
C PHE A 130 8.73 -2.43 -5.43
N GLY A 131 9.18 -2.26 -4.18
CA GLY A 131 10.55 -2.51 -3.77
C GLY A 131 10.99 -3.95 -4.04
N ALA A 132 10.13 -4.93 -3.75
CA ALA A 132 10.41 -6.33 -4.05
C ALA A 132 10.57 -6.61 -5.55
N LEU A 133 9.76 -5.95 -6.40
CA LEU A 133 9.71 -6.20 -7.84
C LEU A 133 10.60 -5.26 -8.67
N GLN A 134 11.23 -4.25 -8.10
CA GLN A 134 11.98 -3.24 -8.85
C GLN A 134 13.10 -3.83 -9.72
N GLY A 135 13.77 -4.87 -9.23
CA GLY A 135 14.83 -5.55 -9.98
C GLY A 135 14.34 -6.45 -11.11
N ALA A 136 13.12 -6.98 -10.97
CA ALA A 136 12.49 -7.87 -11.94
C ALA A 136 11.67 -7.11 -13.00
N LEU A 137 11.08 -5.97 -12.62
CA LEU A 137 10.19 -5.18 -13.48
C LEU A 137 10.58 -3.68 -13.50
N PRO A 138 11.84 -3.34 -13.85
CA PRO A 138 12.34 -1.97 -13.74
C PRO A 138 11.57 -0.96 -14.61
N GLU A 139 10.98 -1.42 -15.72
CA GLU A 139 10.20 -0.58 -16.62
C GLU A 139 8.74 -0.33 -16.14
N ARG A 140 8.26 -1.13 -15.20
CA ARG A 140 6.88 -1.05 -14.70
C ARG A 140 6.80 -0.42 -13.31
N VAL A 141 7.81 -0.65 -12.47
CA VAL A 141 7.84 -0.18 -11.09
C VAL A 141 8.20 1.30 -11.04
N ALA A 142 7.38 2.08 -10.34
CA ALA A 142 7.72 3.45 -9.98
C ALA A 142 8.58 3.48 -8.71
N ALA A 143 9.37 4.52 -8.54
CA ALA A 143 10.03 4.78 -7.26
C ALA A 143 8.99 5.08 -6.18
N SER A 144 9.33 4.74 -4.93
CA SER A 144 8.49 4.95 -3.75
C SER A 144 7.93 6.38 -3.69
N CYS A 145 6.71 6.50 -3.20
CA CYS A 145 6.13 7.78 -2.78
C CYS A 145 6.65 8.17 -1.38
N GLY A 146 5.98 9.07 -0.69
CA GLY A 146 6.34 9.41 0.69
C GLY A 146 6.01 8.32 1.73
N GLY A 147 5.36 7.23 1.32
CA GLY A 147 4.95 6.13 2.22
C GLY A 147 3.84 6.50 3.20
N THR A 148 3.24 7.68 3.05
CA THR A 148 2.20 8.22 3.93
C THR A 148 1.20 9.01 3.11
N SER A 149 -0.05 9.08 3.57
CA SER A 149 -1.05 10.01 3.04
C SER A 149 -0.97 11.38 3.72
N SER A 150 0.02 11.59 4.59
CA SER A 150 0.25 12.83 5.35
C SER A 150 -1.05 13.44 5.91
N PRO A 151 -1.83 12.70 6.69
CA PRO A 151 -3.09 13.20 7.22
C PRO A 151 -2.84 14.33 8.21
N PHE A 152 -3.60 15.40 8.05
CA PHE A 152 -3.60 16.52 8.98
C PHE A 152 -4.99 16.69 9.58
N LEU A 153 -5.08 16.54 10.90
CA LEU A 153 -6.32 16.72 11.65
C LEU A 153 -6.24 17.98 12.48
N PHE A 154 -7.26 18.80 12.39
CA PHE A 154 -7.42 19.95 13.26
C PHE A 154 -8.90 20.17 13.61
N GLY A 155 -9.13 20.77 14.73
CA GLY A 155 -10.48 21.04 15.20
C GLY A 155 -10.50 22.15 16.22
N GLY A 156 -11.70 22.58 16.58
CA GLY A 156 -11.91 23.65 17.53
C GLY A 156 -13.39 23.98 17.71
N THR A 157 -13.65 25.16 18.27
CA THR A 157 -15.01 25.72 18.36
C THR A 157 -15.15 26.84 17.33
N ASP A 158 -16.18 26.78 16.49
CA ASP A 158 -16.49 27.87 15.55
C ASP A 158 -16.90 29.11 16.35
N PRO A 159 -16.14 30.21 16.27
CA PRO A 159 -16.43 31.40 17.05
C PRO A 159 -17.75 32.10 16.67
N ARG A 160 -18.33 31.74 15.51
CA ARG A 160 -19.59 32.31 15.03
C ARG A 160 -20.83 31.59 15.58
N THR A 161 -20.73 30.26 15.77
CA THR A 161 -21.87 29.43 16.17
C THR A 161 -21.70 28.79 17.53
N GLY A 162 -20.47 28.68 18.05
CA GLY A 162 -20.16 27.95 19.27
C GLY A 162 -20.10 26.42 19.09
N ASP A 163 -20.27 25.92 17.86
CA ASP A 163 -20.25 24.49 17.58
C ASP A 163 -18.83 23.94 17.51
N LEU A 164 -18.66 22.69 17.89
CA LEU A 164 -17.40 21.97 17.68
C LEU A 164 -17.27 21.57 16.21
N TYR A 165 -16.08 21.74 15.67
CA TYR A 165 -15.73 21.22 14.34
C TYR A 165 -14.45 20.39 14.40
N ALA A 166 -14.34 19.43 13.48
CA ALA A 166 -13.12 18.70 13.19
C ALA A 166 -12.94 18.61 11.67
N HIS A 167 -11.72 18.91 11.21
CA HIS A 167 -11.32 18.75 9.84
C HIS A 167 -10.27 17.67 9.70
N PHE A 168 -10.44 16.84 8.69
CA PHE A 168 -9.47 15.86 8.25
C PHE A 168 -9.01 16.22 6.85
N HIS A 169 -7.72 16.43 6.68
CA HIS A 169 -7.13 16.86 5.43
C HIS A 169 -6.05 15.85 5.00
N PHE A 170 -6.04 15.51 3.72
CA PHE A 170 -4.99 14.69 3.12
C PHE A 170 -4.06 15.55 2.29
N GLU A 171 -2.76 15.38 2.50
CA GLU A 171 -1.75 15.89 1.59
C GLU A 171 -1.37 14.79 0.61
N GLY A 172 -1.67 14.99 -0.67
CA GLY A 172 -1.31 14.05 -1.71
C GLY A 172 0.20 13.99 -1.91
N VAL A 173 0.79 12.82 -1.75
CA VAL A 173 2.20 12.58 -2.06
C VAL A 173 2.29 11.91 -3.42
N GLY A 174 3.02 12.51 -4.36
CA GLY A 174 3.20 11.97 -5.70
C GLY A 174 4.05 10.70 -5.71
N TRP A 175 3.76 9.79 -6.62
CA TRP A 175 4.62 8.66 -6.92
C TRP A 175 5.97 9.13 -7.44
N GLY A 176 7.04 8.40 -7.08
CA GLY A 176 8.38 8.65 -7.61
C GLY A 176 8.44 8.44 -9.12
N GLY A 177 9.52 8.93 -9.73
CA GLY A 177 9.82 8.67 -11.14
C GLY A 177 10.17 7.21 -11.38
N ARG A 178 10.22 6.81 -12.63
CA ARG A 178 10.77 5.52 -13.05
C ARG A 178 11.79 5.72 -14.16
N ALA A 179 12.54 4.68 -14.49
CA ALA A 179 13.56 4.75 -15.56
C ALA A 179 12.97 5.39 -16.83
N GLY A 180 13.59 6.45 -17.30
CA GLY A 180 13.19 7.18 -18.51
C GLY A 180 11.96 8.07 -18.40
N GLN A 181 11.35 8.22 -17.22
CA GLN A 181 10.19 9.07 -17.00
C GLN A 181 10.32 9.96 -15.76
N ALA A 182 9.97 11.23 -15.91
CA ALA A 182 9.93 12.17 -14.80
C ALA A 182 8.80 11.82 -13.80
N ARG A 183 8.94 12.32 -12.59
CA ARG A 183 7.97 12.17 -11.49
C ARG A 183 6.59 12.70 -11.92
N ARG A 184 5.56 11.87 -11.87
CA ARG A 184 4.18 12.32 -12.04
C ARG A 184 3.60 12.78 -10.71
N ARG A 185 3.04 13.99 -10.68
CA ARG A 185 2.23 14.45 -9.55
C ARG A 185 0.83 13.85 -9.66
N LEU A 186 0.32 13.27 -8.57
CA LEU A 186 -1.02 12.66 -8.54
C LEU A 186 -2.18 13.66 -8.47
N PHE A 187 -1.91 14.90 -8.05
CA PHE A 187 -2.93 15.95 -7.97
C PHE A 187 -2.43 17.18 -8.71
N GLY A 188 -3.19 17.52 -9.74
CA GLY A 188 -2.85 18.51 -10.72
C GLY A 188 -2.45 19.87 -10.19
N ALA A 189 -1.19 20.22 -10.42
CA ALA A 189 -0.92 21.54 -10.96
C ALA A 189 -0.92 21.34 -12.49
N ALA A 190 -1.73 22.08 -13.22
CA ALA A 190 -1.59 22.19 -14.64
C ALA A 190 -0.13 22.53 -14.92
N GLU A 191 0.57 21.66 -15.64
CA GLU A 191 1.87 22.03 -16.19
C GLU A 191 1.57 23.10 -17.25
N ASP A 192 2.01 24.31 -16.98
CA ASP A 192 2.23 25.28 -18.02
C ASP A 192 3.37 24.73 -18.89
N ASP A 193 2.99 24.14 -20.01
CA ASP A 193 3.89 23.87 -21.12
C ASP A 193 4.46 25.19 -21.64
N ARG A 194 5.70 25.52 -21.21
CA ARG A 194 6.58 26.47 -21.89
C ARG A 194 7.96 25.90 -22.04
#